data_0ed47e392a377dad901e6cc2319290c7
#
_entry.id   0ed47e392a377dad901e6cc2319290c7
#
_cell.length_a   1.000
_cell.length_b   1.000
_cell.length_c   1.000
_cell.angle_alpha   90.00
_cell.angle_beta   90.00
_cell.angle_gamma   90.00
#
_symmetry.space_group_name_H-M   'P 1'
#
loop_
_entity.id
_entity.type
_entity.pdbx_description
1 polymer ?
#
loop_
_entity_poly.entity_id
_entity_poly.type
_entity_poly.pdbx_seq_one_letter_code
_entity_poly.pdbx_strand_id
1 'polypeptide(L)'
;MNIQKKIEDLFSRIFSEKAIKMFEKYILYLASIGFVIHLIVILLNNYNIIELSIVGPDLFSNPISALYTPFSFILIYEAFLLIYYIPRSFTTAVGKQYQIMSLIVIRKIFKDIPLVDLNANWIENADNQQLIFDLVGVLIIFFLIYLFKITKERLPIKPVSEKLDRFIASKKLVSIVLLPILFSICIVSFVNWYNGVFIEESFDENLNNLFFNEFFTILILADVFILLLSFQYTE
;
A
#
# COMPACT_ATOMS: atom_id res chain seq x y z
N MET A 1 31.10 -19.55 -6.39
CA MET A 1 29.83 -19.06 -6.97
C MET A 1 29.55 -17.68 -6.41
N ASN A 2 29.55 -16.65 -7.25
CA ASN A 2 29.57 -15.24 -6.83
C ASN A 2 28.26 -14.91 -6.08
N ILE A 3 28.37 -14.26 -4.91
CA ILE A 3 27.22 -13.85 -4.06
C ILE A 3 26.19 -13.07 -4.86
N GLN A 4 26.64 -12.20 -5.78
CA GLN A 4 25.77 -11.44 -6.68
C GLN A 4 24.84 -12.34 -7.50
N LYS A 5 25.37 -13.42 -8.09
CA LYS A 5 24.58 -14.37 -8.88
C LYS A 5 23.50 -15.07 -8.02
N LYS A 6 23.79 -15.37 -6.77
CA LYS A 6 22.79 -15.94 -5.85
C LYS A 6 21.66 -14.96 -5.53
N ILE A 7 22.01 -13.68 -5.32
CA ILE A 7 21.02 -12.61 -5.09
C ILE A 7 20.13 -12.45 -6.33
N GLU A 8 20.71 -12.45 -7.52
CA GLU A 8 19.97 -12.34 -8.78
C GLU A 8 19.02 -13.51 -9.01
N ASP A 9 19.50 -14.74 -8.80
CA ASP A 9 18.69 -15.96 -8.95
C ASP A 9 17.53 -15.97 -7.93
N LEU A 10 17.81 -15.56 -6.69
CA LEU A 10 16.78 -15.48 -5.65
C LEU A 10 15.74 -14.40 -5.98
N PHE A 11 16.20 -13.19 -6.36
CA PHE A 11 15.31 -12.10 -6.74
C PHE A 11 14.44 -12.47 -7.94
N SER A 12 15.03 -13.08 -8.98
CA SER A 12 14.30 -13.47 -10.20
C SER A 12 13.27 -14.58 -9.95
N ARG A 13 13.49 -15.44 -8.96
CA ARG A 13 12.49 -16.44 -8.54
C ARG A 13 11.32 -15.82 -7.79
N ILE A 14 11.62 -14.98 -6.79
CA ILE A 14 10.60 -14.34 -5.93
C ILE A 14 9.77 -13.35 -6.75
N PHE A 15 10.43 -12.48 -7.53
CA PHE A 15 9.83 -11.41 -8.30
C PHE A 15 9.71 -11.72 -9.79
N SER A 16 9.49 -13.00 -10.15
CA SER A 16 9.20 -13.36 -11.54
C SER A 16 7.87 -12.77 -11.97
N GLU A 17 7.72 -12.44 -13.25
CA GLU A 17 6.44 -11.92 -13.79
C GLU A 17 5.27 -12.88 -13.53
N LYS A 18 5.54 -14.19 -13.56
CA LYS A 18 4.53 -15.19 -13.24
C LYS A 18 4.11 -15.14 -11.77
N ALA A 19 5.08 -15.00 -10.85
CA ALA A 19 4.80 -14.89 -9.42
C ALA A 19 4.01 -13.63 -9.09
N ILE A 20 4.37 -12.48 -9.71
CA ILE A 20 3.68 -11.21 -9.52
C ILE A 20 2.23 -11.31 -10.00
N LYS A 21 2.00 -11.78 -11.24
CA LYS A 21 0.65 -11.95 -11.78
C LYS A 21 -0.19 -12.96 -10.96
N MET A 22 0.45 -14.00 -10.45
CA MET A 22 -0.22 -14.98 -9.59
C MET A 22 -0.61 -14.34 -8.25
N PHE A 23 0.29 -13.59 -7.61
CA PHE A 23 0.03 -12.86 -6.38
C PHE A 23 -1.09 -11.83 -6.55
N GLU A 24 -1.04 -11.02 -7.63
CA GLU A 24 -2.10 -10.09 -8.02
C GLU A 24 -3.46 -10.79 -8.10
N LYS A 25 -3.51 -11.90 -8.83
CA LYS A 25 -4.74 -12.67 -9.01
C LYS A 25 -5.31 -13.19 -7.68
N TYR A 26 -4.45 -13.74 -6.81
CA TYR A 26 -4.89 -14.23 -5.50
C TYR A 26 -5.39 -13.10 -4.59
N ILE A 27 -4.68 -11.97 -4.57
CA ILE A 27 -5.11 -10.80 -3.80
C ILE A 27 -6.47 -10.28 -4.29
N LEU A 28 -6.68 -10.19 -5.60
CA LEU A 28 -7.97 -9.75 -6.16
C LEU A 28 -9.11 -10.72 -5.82
N TYR A 29 -8.85 -12.03 -5.84
CA TYR A 29 -9.85 -13.01 -5.39
C TYR A 29 -10.15 -12.87 -3.90
N LEU A 30 -9.14 -12.75 -3.04
CA LEU A 30 -9.34 -12.54 -1.61
C LEU A 30 -10.08 -11.23 -1.34
N ALA A 31 -9.73 -10.16 -2.02
CA ALA A 31 -10.41 -8.87 -1.94
C ALA A 31 -11.89 -8.99 -2.30
N SER A 32 -12.20 -9.67 -3.43
CA SER A 32 -13.58 -9.84 -3.89
C SER A 32 -14.40 -10.72 -2.95
N ILE A 33 -13.85 -11.83 -2.50
CA ILE A 33 -14.52 -12.74 -1.54
C ILE A 33 -14.73 -12.02 -0.21
N GLY A 34 -13.70 -11.35 0.31
CA GLY A 34 -13.77 -10.59 1.55
C GLY A 34 -14.83 -9.49 1.50
N PHE A 35 -14.91 -8.77 0.37
CA PHE A 35 -15.95 -7.76 0.14
C PHE A 35 -17.37 -8.35 0.24
N VAL A 36 -17.60 -9.45 -0.46
CA VAL A 36 -18.92 -10.10 -0.47
C VAL A 36 -19.30 -10.61 0.93
N ILE A 37 -18.34 -11.25 1.63
CA ILE A 37 -18.56 -11.72 3.02
C ILE A 37 -18.88 -10.53 3.93
N HIS A 38 -18.09 -9.45 3.87
CA HIS A 38 -18.31 -8.26 4.71
C HIS A 38 -19.67 -7.62 4.42
N LEU A 39 -20.05 -7.49 3.15
CA LEU A 39 -21.36 -6.97 2.76
C LEU A 39 -22.50 -7.84 3.27
N ILE A 40 -22.39 -9.17 3.19
CA ILE A 40 -23.38 -10.10 3.74
C ILE A 40 -23.51 -9.93 5.26
N VAL A 41 -22.37 -9.81 5.96
CA VAL A 41 -22.38 -9.60 7.42
C VAL A 41 -23.09 -8.29 7.80
N ILE A 42 -22.83 -7.19 7.08
CA ILE A 42 -23.52 -5.92 7.27
C ILE A 42 -25.02 -6.07 7.05
N LEU A 43 -25.42 -6.74 5.98
CA LEU A 43 -26.84 -6.96 5.68
C LEU A 43 -27.52 -7.79 6.79
N LEU A 44 -26.89 -8.87 7.25
CA LEU A 44 -27.42 -9.70 8.35
C LEU A 44 -27.55 -8.92 9.66
N ASN A 45 -26.58 -8.04 9.96
CA ASN A 45 -26.63 -7.15 11.11
C ASN A 45 -27.77 -6.13 11.00
N ASN A 46 -27.95 -5.50 9.83
CA ASN A 46 -29.02 -4.53 9.60
C ASN A 46 -30.44 -5.16 9.66
N TYR A 47 -30.57 -6.46 9.34
CA TYR A 47 -31.83 -7.21 9.51
C TYR A 47 -32.01 -7.81 10.92
N ASN A 48 -31.13 -7.46 11.89
CA ASN A 48 -31.14 -7.99 13.26
C ASN A 48 -31.13 -9.54 13.35
N ILE A 49 -30.51 -10.20 12.35
CA ILE A 49 -30.31 -11.65 12.35
C ILE A 49 -29.09 -12.03 13.20
N ILE A 50 -28.09 -11.15 13.22
CA ILE A 50 -26.86 -11.27 14.01
C ILE A 50 -26.67 -9.94 14.74
N GLU A 51 -26.57 -9.97 16.06
CA GLU A 51 -26.22 -8.78 16.85
C GLU A 51 -24.70 -8.68 16.96
N LEU A 52 -24.07 -7.92 16.06
CA LEU A 52 -22.64 -7.58 16.11
C LEU A 52 -22.44 -6.22 16.79
N SER A 53 -23.07 -6.00 17.93
CA SER A 53 -22.91 -4.78 18.74
C SER A 53 -21.51 -4.61 19.35
N ILE A 54 -20.67 -5.63 19.21
CA ILE A 54 -19.34 -5.74 19.86
C ILE A 54 -18.25 -5.03 19.05
N VAL A 55 -18.41 -4.92 17.74
CA VAL A 55 -17.38 -4.37 16.85
C VAL A 55 -17.83 -3.01 16.34
N GLY A 56 -17.18 -1.94 16.79
CA GLY A 56 -17.42 -0.53 16.51
C GLY A 56 -18.58 -0.20 15.55
N PRO A 57 -19.49 0.68 15.92
CA PRO A 57 -20.78 0.89 15.25
C PRO A 57 -20.65 1.22 13.76
N ASP A 58 -19.51 1.76 13.31
CA ASP A 58 -19.35 2.28 11.95
C ASP A 58 -18.95 1.22 10.93
N LEU A 59 -18.29 0.13 11.36
CA LEU A 59 -17.75 -0.87 10.42
C LEU A 59 -18.83 -1.80 9.84
N PHE A 60 -19.90 -2.09 10.61
CA PHE A 60 -20.97 -3.01 10.23
C PHE A 60 -22.35 -2.37 10.12
N SER A 61 -22.43 -1.04 10.23
CA SER A 61 -23.69 -0.30 10.10
C SER A 61 -23.97 0.16 8.68
N ASN A 62 -22.91 0.57 7.94
CA ASN A 62 -23.05 1.16 6.63
C ASN A 62 -22.52 0.21 5.52
N PRO A 63 -23.32 -0.12 4.48
CA PRO A 63 -22.86 -0.95 3.36
C PRO A 63 -21.60 -0.45 2.65
N ILE A 64 -21.35 0.88 2.67
CA ILE A 64 -20.14 1.47 2.07
C ILE A 64 -18.89 1.04 2.85
N SER A 65 -18.99 0.76 4.15
CA SER A 65 -17.89 0.25 4.96
C SER A 65 -17.36 -1.11 4.48
N ALA A 66 -18.15 -1.89 3.73
CA ALA A 66 -17.69 -3.13 3.10
C ALA A 66 -16.49 -2.90 2.15
N LEU A 67 -16.32 -1.69 1.62
CA LEU A 67 -15.18 -1.32 0.76
C LEU A 67 -13.82 -1.32 1.50
N TYR A 68 -13.81 -1.26 2.83
CA TYR A 68 -12.57 -1.36 3.60
C TYR A 68 -11.84 -2.68 3.35
N THR A 69 -12.58 -3.78 3.26
CA THR A 69 -12.00 -5.11 3.12
C THR A 69 -11.20 -5.27 1.82
N PRO A 70 -11.76 -5.03 0.62
CA PRO A 70 -10.98 -5.12 -0.60
C PRO A 70 -9.82 -4.13 -0.64
N PHE A 71 -9.99 -2.93 -0.11
CA PHE A 71 -8.93 -1.93 -0.08
C PHE A 71 -7.75 -2.35 0.80
N SER A 72 -8.00 -3.04 1.91
CA SER A 72 -6.93 -3.58 2.77
C SER A 72 -6.10 -4.64 2.05
N PHE A 73 -6.74 -5.55 1.30
CA PHE A 73 -6.03 -6.55 0.49
C PHE A 73 -5.22 -5.91 -0.66
N ILE A 74 -5.83 -4.96 -1.38
CA ILE A 74 -5.15 -4.24 -2.46
C ILE A 74 -3.93 -3.48 -1.94
N LEU A 75 -4.01 -2.92 -0.72
CA LEU A 75 -2.90 -2.27 -0.07
C LEU A 75 -1.68 -3.17 0.10
N ILE A 76 -1.89 -4.41 0.53
CA ILE A 76 -0.79 -5.40 0.67
C ILE A 76 -0.12 -5.63 -0.68
N TYR A 77 -0.89 -5.72 -1.76
CA TYR A 77 -0.36 -5.84 -3.11
C TYR A 77 0.43 -4.61 -3.55
N GLU A 78 -0.08 -3.42 -3.26
CA GLU A 78 0.61 -2.16 -3.58
C GLU A 78 1.93 -2.02 -2.81
N ALA A 79 1.94 -2.38 -1.51
CA ALA A 79 3.16 -2.43 -0.72
C ALA A 79 4.19 -3.42 -1.29
N PHE A 80 3.72 -4.60 -1.72
CA PHE A 80 4.57 -5.56 -2.42
C PHE A 80 5.14 -4.99 -3.73
N LEU A 81 4.34 -4.27 -4.50
CA LEU A 81 4.81 -3.61 -5.73
C LEU A 81 5.86 -2.53 -5.44
N LEU A 82 5.74 -1.77 -4.36
CA LEU A 82 6.77 -0.81 -3.96
C LEU A 82 8.12 -1.50 -3.77
N ILE A 83 8.15 -2.62 -3.06
CA ILE A 83 9.36 -3.43 -2.86
C ILE A 83 9.91 -3.96 -4.19
N TYR A 84 9.04 -4.44 -5.07
CA TYR A 84 9.43 -4.95 -6.39
C TYR A 84 10.11 -3.88 -7.26
N TYR A 85 9.67 -2.62 -7.17
CA TYR A 85 10.21 -1.54 -7.99
C TYR A 85 11.50 -0.92 -7.45
N ILE A 86 11.93 -1.18 -6.22
CA ILE A 86 13.16 -0.66 -5.62
C ILE A 86 14.42 -0.90 -6.51
N PRO A 87 14.66 -2.12 -7.07
CA PRO A 87 15.85 -2.37 -7.87
C PRO A 87 15.85 -1.71 -9.26
N ARG A 88 14.73 -1.16 -9.68
CA ARG A 88 14.60 -0.50 -11.00
C ARG A 88 15.37 0.81 -11.03
N SER A 89 15.47 1.44 -12.21
CA SER A 89 16.07 2.77 -12.31
C SER A 89 15.35 3.75 -11.37
N PHE A 90 16.08 4.70 -10.81
CA PHE A 90 15.55 5.68 -9.86
C PHE A 90 14.28 6.35 -10.39
N THR A 91 14.31 6.85 -11.62
CA THR A 91 13.15 7.49 -12.26
C THR A 91 11.97 6.54 -12.43
N THR A 92 12.20 5.25 -12.68
CA THR A 92 11.13 4.27 -12.79
C THR A 92 10.56 3.92 -11.42
N ALA A 93 11.40 3.72 -10.41
CA ALA A 93 11.00 3.44 -9.04
C ALA A 93 10.15 4.59 -8.48
N VAL A 94 10.67 5.82 -8.54
CA VAL A 94 9.96 7.02 -8.06
C VAL A 94 8.62 7.23 -8.79
N GLY A 95 8.60 7.07 -10.12
CA GLY A 95 7.36 7.21 -10.88
C GLY A 95 6.30 6.18 -10.48
N LYS A 96 6.70 4.95 -10.13
CA LYS A 96 5.80 3.93 -9.62
C LYS A 96 5.36 4.18 -8.18
N GLN A 97 6.27 4.66 -7.33
CA GLN A 97 5.92 5.10 -5.97
C GLN A 97 4.84 6.19 -5.99
N TYR A 98 4.96 7.21 -6.83
CA TYR A 98 3.92 8.23 -6.97
C TYR A 98 2.57 7.66 -7.42
N GLN A 99 2.57 6.73 -8.39
CA GLN A 99 1.34 6.07 -8.82
C GLN A 99 0.67 5.29 -7.68
N ILE A 100 1.45 4.55 -6.91
CA ILE A 100 0.93 3.76 -5.78
C ILE A 100 0.45 4.68 -4.66
N MET A 101 1.21 5.74 -4.34
CA MET A 101 0.78 6.75 -3.36
C MET A 101 -0.55 7.41 -3.75
N SER A 102 -0.75 7.72 -5.05
CA SER A 102 -2.03 8.29 -5.51
C SER A 102 -3.20 7.33 -5.28
N LEU A 103 -3.01 6.01 -5.49
CA LEU A 103 -4.03 5.00 -5.22
C LEU A 103 -4.36 4.90 -3.72
N ILE A 104 -3.35 5.07 -2.85
CA ILE A 104 -3.54 5.10 -1.40
C ILE A 104 -4.40 6.30 -0.97
N VAL A 105 -4.13 7.49 -1.53
CA VAL A 105 -4.92 8.68 -1.21
C VAL A 105 -6.35 8.57 -1.76
N ILE A 106 -6.53 8.03 -2.98
CA ILE A 106 -7.87 7.76 -3.53
C ILE A 106 -8.68 6.84 -2.60
N ARG A 107 -8.06 5.78 -2.06
CA ARG A 107 -8.75 4.90 -1.10
C ARG A 107 -9.17 5.60 0.17
N LYS A 108 -8.34 6.54 0.66
CA LYS A 108 -8.69 7.35 1.83
C LYS A 108 -9.95 8.16 1.57
N ILE A 109 -10.10 8.72 0.37
CA ILE A 109 -11.33 9.41 -0.04
C ILE A 109 -12.55 8.50 0.09
N PHE A 110 -12.49 7.26 -0.42
CA PHE A 110 -13.60 6.31 -0.28
C PHE A 110 -13.90 5.94 1.17
N LYS A 111 -12.88 5.95 2.04
CA LYS A 111 -13.06 5.76 3.48
C LYS A 111 -13.83 6.91 4.11
N ASP A 112 -13.54 8.12 3.70
CA ASP A 112 -14.08 9.33 4.32
C ASP A 112 -15.49 9.69 3.79
N ILE A 113 -15.89 9.19 2.61
CA ILE A 113 -17.24 9.41 2.05
C ILE A 113 -18.39 9.09 3.02
N PRO A 114 -18.39 7.96 3.76
CA PRO A 114 -19.48 7.64 4.70
C PRO A 114 -19.62 8.64 5.87
N LEU A 115 -18.55 9.38 6.18
CA LEU A 115 -18.50 10.35 7.29
C LEU A 115 -19.01 11.74 6.87
N VAL A 116 -19.26 11.93 5.57
CA VAL A 116 -19.70 13.23 5.02
C VAL A 116 -21.13 13.55 5.42
N ASP A 117 -21.33 14.67 6.07
CA ASP A 117 -22.65 15.22 6.33
C ASP A 117 -23.05 16.24 5.25
N LEU A 118 -23.99 15.83 4.39
CA LEU A 118 -24.48 16.66 3.28
C LEU A 118 -25.31 17.86 3.75
N ASN A 119 -25.85 17.83 4.98
CA ASN A 119 -26.68 18.88 5.55
C ASN A 119 -25.87 19.89 6.37
N ALA A 120 -24.66 19.54 6.76
CA ALA A 120 -23.78 20.42 7.51
C ALA A 120 -23.15 21.50 6.60
N ASN A 121 -22.71 22.59 7.22
CA ASN A 121 -21.91 23.58 6.52
C ASN A 121 -20.54 22.97 6.13
N TRP A 122 -20.28 22.86 4.82
CA TRP A 122 -19.09 22.19 4.28
C TRP A 122 -17.76 22.78 4.77
N ILE A 123 -17.78 24.08 5.13
CA ILE A 123 -16.57 24.80 5.57
C ILE A 123 -16.33 24.62 7.07
N GLU A 124 -17.39 24.33 7.85
CA GLU A 124 -17.30 24.22 9.32
C GLU A 124 -17.19 22.78 9.81
N ASN A 125 -17.65 21.82 9.02
CA ASN A 125 -17.57 20.39 9.37
C ASN A 125 -16.17 19.83 9.02
N ALA A 126 -15.50 19.26 10.03
CA ALA A 126 -14.14 18.75 9.90
C ALA A 126 -14.01 17.60 8.88
N ASP A 127 -14.99 16.68 8.85
CA ASP A 127 -14.98 15.53 7.95
C ASP A 127 -15.18 15.96 6.49
N ASN A 128 -16.08 16.94 6.26
CA ASN A 128 -16.29 17.53 4.94
C ASN A 128 -15.06 18.29 4.45
N GLN A 129 -14.39 19.04 5.33
CA GLN A 129 -13.13 19.71 5.01
C GLN A 129 -12.03 18.70 4.64
N GLN A 130 -11.90 17.61 5.40
CA GLN A 130 -10.91 16.58 5.15
C GLN A 130 -11.11 15.96 3.78
N LEU A 131 -12.34 15.62 3.40
CA LEU A 131 -12.66 15.12 2.06
C LEU A 131 -12.24 16.11 0.96
N ILE A 132 -12.52 17.41 1.13
CA ILE A 132 -12.10 18.44 0.15
C ILE A 132 -10.57 18.46 0.01
N PHE A 133 -9.83 18.47 1.13
CA PHE A 133 -8.37 18.48 1.11
C PHE A 133 -7.80 17.22 0.42
N ASP A 134 -8.38 16.05 0.68
CA ASP A 134 -7.94 14.80 0.06
C ASP A 134 -8.23 14.80 -1.45
N LEU A 135 -9.39 15.32 -1.90
CA LEU A 135 -9.69 15.48 -3.32
C LEU A 135 -8.72 16.43 -4.03
N VAL A 136 -8.44 17.59 -3.42
CA VAL A 136 -7.45 18.54 -3.96
C VAL A 136 -6.06 17.93 -3.98
N GLY A 137 -5.68 17.21 -2.92
CA GLY A 137 -4.41 16.48 -2.84
C GLY A 137 -4.24 15.48 -3.97
N VAL A 138 -5.27 14.68 -4.28
CA VAL A 138 -5.26 13.74 -5.40
C VAL A 138 -5.06 14.44 -6.73
N LEU A 139 -5.75 15.55 -6.98
CA LEU A 139 -5.61 16.33 -8.22
C LEU A 139 -4.18 16.86 -8.37
N ILE A 140 -3.57 17.36 -7.29
CA ILE A 140 -2.17 17.82 -7.27
C ILE A 140 -1.23 16.65 -7.56
N ILE A 141 -1.42 15.49 -6.92
CA ILE A 141 -0.59 14.30 -7.14
C ILE A 141 -0.67 13.86 -8.61
N PHE A 142 -1.86 13.78 -9.21
CA PHE A 142 -2.03 13.44 -10.63
C PHE A 142 -1.33 14.43 -11.55
N PHE A 143 -1.42 15.71 -11.25
CA PHE A 143 -0.72 16.74 -12.00
C PHE A 143 0.81 16.57 -11.92
N LEU A 144 1.34 16.30 -10.73
CA LEU A 144 2.77 16.04 -10.53
C LEU A 144 3.23 14.76 -11.24
N ILE A 145 2.43 13.69 -11.21
CA ILE A 145 2.72 12.45 -11.96
C ILE A 145 2.78 12.74 -13.46
N TYR A 146 1.85 13.52 -13.97
CA TYR A 146 1.84 13.93 -15.38
C TYR A 146 3.10 14.70 -15.75
N LEU A 147 3.49 15.72 -14.97
CA LEU A 147 4.73 16.49 -15.17
C LEU A 147 5.96 15.59 -15.12
N PHE A 148 6.02 14.68 -14.13
CA PHE A 148 7.11 13.72 -13.99
C PHE A 148 7.25 12.82 -15.21
N LYS A 149 6.13 12.32 -15.74
CA LYS A 149 6.10 11.46 -16.93
C LYS A 149 6.68 12.17 -18.15
N ILE A 150 6.25 13.40 -18.42
CA ILE A 150 6.75 14.21 -19.55
C ILE A 150 8.26 14.47 -19.40
N THR A 151 8.71 14.80 -18.20
CA THR A 151 10.13 15.08 -17.93
C THR A 151 10.98 13.83 -18.10
N LYS A 152 10.50 12.67 -17.64
CA LYS A 152 11.18 11.39 -17.75
C LYS A 152 11.44 10.98 -19.20
N GLU A 153 10.48 11.18 -20.10
CA GLU A 153 10.58 10.81 -21.52
C GLU A 153 11.69 11.58 -22.24
N ARG A 154 12.15 12.70 -21.69
CA ARG A 154 13.22 13.55 -22.25
C ARG A 154 14.64 13.17 -21.80
N LEU A 155 14.77 12.26 -20.82
CA LEU A 155 16.08 11.89 -20.28
C LEU A 155 16.78 10.83 -21.15
N PRO A 156 18.07 11.02 -21.52
CA PRO A 156 18.82 10.02 -22.29
C PRO A 156 19.11 8.78 -21.44
N ILE A 157 19.02 7.61 -22.07
CA ILE A 157 19.38 6.32 -21.45
C ILE A 157 20.90 6.22 -21.42
N LYS A 158 21.51 6.18 -20.23
CA LYS A 158 22.95 5.97 -20.06
C LYS A 158 23.31 4.47 -20.07
N PRO A 159 24.47 4.08 -20.65
CA PRO A 159 24.94 2.70 -20.63
C PRO A 159 25.26 2.24 -19.20
N VAL A 160 25.04 0.96 -18.94
CA VAL A 160 25.28 0.32 -17.64
C VAL A 160 26.80 0.07 -17.48
N SER A 161 27.37 0.42 -16.31
CA SER A 161 28.75 0.13 -15.93
C SER A 161 28.82 -0.99 -14.89
N GLU A 162 29.98 -1.67 -14.76
CA GLU A 162 30.17 -2.73 -13.72
C GLU A 162 29.88 -2.25 -12.28
N LYS A 163 30.20 -1.00 -11.97
CA LYS A 163 29.88 -0.40 -10.66
C LYS A 163 28.35 -0.35 -10.44
N LEU A 164 27.59 -0.07 -11.52
CA LEU A 164 26.14 -0.02 -11.48
C LEU A 164 25.51 -1.40 -11.20
N ASP A 165 26.12 -2.49 -11.71
CA ASP A 165 25.64 -3.86 -11.47
C ASP A 165 25.72 -4.24 -9.98
N ARG A 166 26.80 -3.84 -9.29
CA ARG A 166 26.93 -4.05 -7.85
C ARG A 166 25.85 -3.27 -7.07
N PHE A 167 25.62 -2.03 -7.46
CA PHE A 167 24.57 -1.22 -6.86
C PHE A 167 23.17 -1.81 -7.08
N ILE A 168 22.88 -2.29 -8.28
CA ILE A 168 21.61 -2.99 -8.57
C ILE A 168 21.47 -4.27 -7.73
N ALA A 169 22.55 -5.03 -7.56
CA ALA A 169 22.54 -6.21 -6.69
C ALA A 169 22.24 -5.85 -5.22
N SER A 170 22.79 -4.75 -4.71
CA SER A 170 22.48 -4.24 -3.36
C SER A 170 21.01 -3.85 -3.22
N LYS A 171 20.43 -3.20 -4.21
CA LYS A 171 18.98 -2.89 -4.25
C LYS A 171 18.11 -4.14 -4.27
N LYS A 172 18.50 -5.16 -5.05
CA LYS A 172 17.81 -6.47 -5.06
C LYS A 172 17.86 -7.13 -3.69
N LEU A 173 19.00 -7.05 -2.98
CA LEU A 173 19.14 -7.57 -1.62
C LEU A 173 18.20 -6.86 -0.66
N VAL A 174 18.13 -5.53 -0.70
CA VAL A 174 17.20 -4.74 0.11
C VAL A 174 15.76 -5.17 -0.14
N SER A 175 15.34 -5.34 -1.39
CA SER A 175 13.99 -5.82 -1.72
C SER A 175 13.71 -7.23 -1.16
N ILE A 176 14.69 -8.14 -1.21
CA ILE A 176 14.55 -9.50 -0.66
C ILE A 176 14.38 -9.46 0.87
N VAL A 177 15.08 -8.54 1.56
CA VAL A 177 14.97 -8.37 3.02
C VAL A 177 13.66 -7.69 3.41
N LEU A 178 13.20 -6.70 2.65
CA LEU A 178 11.94 -6.00 2.91
C LEU A 178 10.70 -6.89 2.76
N LEU A 179 10.76 -7.89 1.90
CA LEU A 179 9.62 -8.77 1.66
C LEU A 179 9.17 -9.55 2.93
N PRO A 180 10.04 -10.29 3.65
CA PRO A 180 9.64 -10.95 4.89
C PRO A 180 9.22 -9.95 5.98
N ILE A 181 9.79 -8.76 6.01
CA ILE A 181 9.37 -7.69 6.93
C ILE A 181 7.93 -7.28 6.63
N LEU A 182 7.58 -7.05 5.36
CA LEU A 182 6.20 -6.75 4.94
C LEU A 182 5.24 -7.86 5.41
N PHE A 183 5.57 -9.12 5.16
CA PHE A 183 4.72 -10.23 5.59
C PHE A 183 4.60 -10.33 7.11
N SER A 184 5.67 -10.04 7.86
CA SER A 184 5.63 -10.00 9.32
C SER A 184 4.69 -8.91 9.83
N ILE A 185 4.75 -7.70 9.25
CA ILE A 185 3.83 -6.61 9.58
C ILE A 185 2.38 -7.01 9.26
N CYS A 186 2.13 -7.63 8.10
CA CYS A 186 0.79 -8.11 7.74
C CYS A 186 0.25 -9.13 8.76
N ILE A 187 1.09 -10.08 9.19
CA ILE A 187 0.69 -11.10 10.19
C ILE A 187 0.39 -10.44 11.52
N VAL A 188 1.26 -9.55 12.02
CA VAL A 188 1.05 -8.84 13.28
C VAL A 188 -0.22 -7.99 13.22
N SER A 189 -0.43 -7.24 12.14
CA SER A 189 -1.64 -6.45 11.95
C SER A 189 -2.91 -7.31 11.90
N PHE A 190 -2.83 -8.48 11.27
CA PHE A 190 -3.95 -9.42 11.22
C PHE A 190 -4.25 -10.02 12.61
N VAL A 191 -3.22 -10.41 13.38
CA VAL A 191 -3.38 -10.93 14.73
C VAL A 191 -3.97 -9.86 15.67
N ASN A 192 -3.48 -8.63 15.59
CA ASN A 192 -4.01 -7.52 16.38
C ASN A 192 -5.47 -7.22 16.03
N TRP A 193 -5.81 -7.23 14.74
CA TRP A 193 -7.18 -7.09 14.29
C TRP A 193 -8.07 -8.22 14.84
N TYR A 194 -7.61 -9.47 14.76
CA TYR A 194 -8.35 -10.63 15.27
C TYR A 194 -8.58 -10.52 16.80
N ASN A 195 -7.55 -10.16 17.55
CA ASN A 195 -7.65 -9.99 18.99
C ASN A 195 -8.59 -8.84 19.36
N GLY A 196 -8.51 -7.70 18.69
CA GLY A 196 -9.40 -6.56 18.92
C GLY A 196 -10.86 -6.91 18.66
N VAL A 197 -11.15 -7.65 17.57
CA VAL A 197 -12.53 -8.01 17.19
C VAL A 197 -13.11 -9.09 18.09
N PHE A 198 -12.34 -10.14 18.45
CA PHE A 198 -12.89 -11.34 19.08
C PHE A 198 -12.55 -11.50 20.55
N ILE A 199 -11.58 -10.76 21.09
CA ILE A 199 -11.10 -10.94 22.48
C ILE A 199 -11.30 -9.69 23.33
N GLU A 200 -10.93 -8.50 22.82
CA GLU A 200 -10.91 -7.26 23.60
C GLU A 200 -12.17 -6.42 23.47
N GLU A 201 -13.08 -6.79 22.57
CA GLU A 201 -14.30 -6.01 22.24
C GLU A 201 -14.03 -4.52 21.94
N SER A 202 -12.78 -4.19 21.65
CA SER A 202 -12.31 -2.84 21.34
C SER A 202 -11.76 -2.80 19.93
N PHE A 203 -12.47 -2.17 19.01
CA PHE A 203 -11.98 -1.95 17.67
C PHE A 203 -11.14 -0.65 17.65
N ASP A 204 -9.83 -0.79 17.53
CA ASP A 204 -8.97 0.36 17.26
C ASP A 204 -8.96 0.62 15.75
N GLU A 205 -9.59 1.72 15.31
CA GLU A 205 -9.58 2.18 13.90
C GLU A 205 -8.16 2.38 13.36
N ASN A 206 -7.15 2.45 14.24
CA ASN A 206 -5.77 2.72 13.89
C ASN A 206 -5.00 1.53 13.32
N LEU A 207 -5.58 0.32 13.25
CA LEU A 207 -4.86 -0.87 12.74
C LEU A 207 -4.34 -0.69 11.31
N ASN A 208 -5.14 -0.10 10.43
CA ASN A 208 -4.68 0.23 9.07
C ASN A 208 -3.60 1.33 9.10
N ASN A 209 -3.75 2.33 9.99
CA ASN A 209 -2.76 3.39 10.16
C ASN A 209 -1.44 2.84 10.72
N LEU A 210 -1.50 1.89 11.64
CA LEU A 210 -0.32 1.22 12.18
C LEU A 210 0.47 0.49 11.08
N PHE A 211 -0.23 -0.31 10.26
CA PHE A 211 0.38 -0.98 9.12
C PHE A 211 1.03 0.02 8.16
N PHE A 212 0.32 1.10 7.80
CA PHE A 212 0.85 2.14 6.94
C PHE A 212 2.07 2.81 7.54
N ASN A 213 1.97 3.29 8.77
CA ASN A 213 3.06 4.02 9.41
C ASN A 213 4.32 3.15 9.55
N GLU A 214 4.19 1.92 10.01
CA GLU A 214 5.33 1.02 10.16
C GLU A 214 5.96 0.64 8.82
N PHE A 215 5.13 0.21 7.86
CA PHE A 215 5.64 -0.19 6.53
C PHE A 215 6.30 0.97 5.79
N PHE A 216 5.64 2.14 5.74
CA PHE A 216 6.21 3.30 5.05
C PHE A 216 7.45 3.85 5.76
N THR A 217 7.50 3.80 7.07
CA THR A 217 8.72 4.19 7.82
C THR A 217 9.90 3.30 7.41
N ILE A 218 9.71 1.98 7.37
CA ILE A 218 10.76 1.05 6.96
C ILE A 218 11.13 1.24 5.49
N LEU A 219 10.17 1.51 4.62
CA LEU A 219 10.41 1.80 3.20
C LEU A 219 11.23 3.07 3.02
N ILE A 220 10.89 4.16 3.72
CA ILE A 220 11.65 5.42 3.69
C ILE A 220 13.08 5.20 4.20
N LEU A 221 13.26 4.46 5.30
CA LEU A 221 14.58 4.11 5.81
C LEU A 221 15.40 3.31 4.77
N ALA A 222 14.75 2.37 4.08
CA ALA A 222 15.39 1.61 3.01
C ALA A 222 15.78 2.50 1.82
N ASP A 223 14.93 3.43 1.40
CA ASP A 223 15.22 4.39 0.34
C ASP A 223 16.39 5.32 0.70
N VAL A 224 16.43 5.83 1.95
CA VAL A 224 17.56 6.62 2.45
C VAL A 224 18.84 5.79 2.48
N PHE A 225 18.78 4.53 2.94
CA PHE A 225 19.93 3.63 2.92
C PHE A 225 20.46 3.39 1.50
N ILE A 226 19.58 3.14 0.54
CA ILE A 226 19.92 2.99 -0.87
C ILE A 226 20.56 4.27 -1.43
N LEU A 227 20.03 5.44 -1.05
CA LEU A 227 20.60 6.73 -1.44
C LEU A 227 22.02 6.88 -0.92
N LEU A 228 22.26 6.57 0.37
CA LEU A 228 23.61 6.61 0.95
C LEU A 228 24.55 5.63 0.25
N LEU A 229 24.10 4.43 -0.06
CA LEU A 229 24.87 3.47 -0.84
C LEU A 229 25.20 4.01 -2.24
N SER A 230 24.33 4.81 -2.87
CA SER A 230 24.56 5.34 -4.21
C SER A 230 25.78 6.25 -4.25
N PHE A 231 26.08 7.00 -3.20
CA PHE A 231 27.26 7.85 -3.12
C PHE A 231 28.59 7.07 -3.20
N GLN A 232 28.60 5.79 -2.76
CA GLN A 232 29.79 4.94 -2.87
C GLN A 232 30.08 4.49 -4.32
N TYR A 233 29.12 4.64 -5.21
CA TYR A 233 29.20 4.18 -6.60
C TYR A 233 29.26 5.33 -7.62
N THR A 234 29.20 6.58 -7.16
CA THR A 234 29.17 7.79 -8.02
C THR A 234 30.55 8.33 -8.40
N GLU A 235 31.65 7.77 -7.87
CA GLU A 235 33.03 8.13 -8.24
C GLU A 235 33.51 7.39 -9.48
#